data_e89b368c4883a02e16c98bbdb264a1ab
#
_entry.id   e89b368c4883a02e16c98bbdb264a1ab
#
_cell.length_a   1.000
_cell.length_b   1.000
_cell.length_c   1.000
_cell.angle_alpha   90.00
_cell.angle_beta   90.00
_cell.angle_gamma   90.00
#
_symmetry.space_group_name_H-M   'P 1'
#
loop_
_entity.id
_entity.type
_entity.pdbx_description
1 polymer ?
#
loop_
_entity_poly.entity_id
_entity_poly.type
_entity_poly.pdbx_seq_one_letter_code
_entity_poly.pdbx_strand_id
1 'polypeptide(L)'
;MVTGARIGPIVEPMGQRVRVVGPGRAGTSFATALATAGWRVEPLVGRSDPVDRAAHDVDLVIIATPDVAIAEVAAAIDPVDGTAVLHLSGALGPRPVAHHRRHGVLHPLVALPDGERGADRLVGAWFGLAADGDPVAERIVADLRGHVVHVDDRHWTRYHAAAVIAANHLVALLGQAERVGASVGLPLDALMGLAAGSLRDVTEVGPGAALTGPVSRGDLGTVQRHLDALPHDEREAYRALSEQAARLLPDPDAAPDAAADAAPDPDPDADPDPDLPVPDLETST
;
A
#
# COMPACT_ATOMS: atom_id res chain seq x y z
N MET A 1 26.96 37.59 -44.86
CA MET A 1 26.33 38.07 -43.64
C MET A 1 25.38 36.98 -43.16
N VAL A 2 25.79 36.25 -42.12
CA VAL A 2 24.93 35.20 -41.52
C VAL A 2 24.26 35.80 -40.30
N THR A 3 22.94 35.98 -40.39
CA THR A 3 22.13 36.50 -39.30
C THR A 3 21.93 35.40 -38.25
N GLY A 4 22.59 35.56 -37.11
CA GLY A 4 22.40 34.68 -35.95
C GLY A 4 20.99 34.85 -35.38
N ALA A 5 20.19 33.78 -35.42
CA ALA A 5 18.95 33.70 -34.69
C ALA A 5 19.25 33.64 -33.19
N ARG A 6 18.72 34.61 -32.41
CA ARG A 6 18.74 34.54 -30.95
C ARG A 6 17.82 33.38 -30.51
N ILE A 7 18.40 32.36 -29.90
CA ILE A 7 17.65 31.36 -29.17
C ILE A 7 17.08 32.09 -27.96
N GLY A 8 15.74 32.20 -27.90
CA GLY A 8 15.04 32.68 -26.70
C GLY A 8 15.34 31.77 -25.50
N PRO A 9 15.14 32.27 -24.25
CA PRO A 9 15.40 31.46 -23.08
C PRO A 9 14.58 30.16 -23.17
N ILE A 10 15.27 29.04 -22.99
CA ILE A 10 14.64 27.72 -22.80
C ILE A 10 13.83 27.87 -21.52
N VAL A 11 12.50 28.01 -21.61
CA VAL A 11 11.60 27.88 -20.47
C VAL A 11 11.63 26.40 -20.15
N GLU A 12 12.42 26.02 -19.14
CA GLU A 12 12.28 24.71 -18.54
C GLU A 12 10.79 24.54 -18.13
N PRO A 13 10.18 23.38 -18.40
CA PRO A 13 8.82 23.13 -17.94
C PRO A 13 8.85 23.31 -16.41
N MET A 14 8.20 24.37 -15.92
CA MET A 14 8.10 24.65 -14.49
C MET A 14 7.50 23.42 -13.84
N GLY A 15 8.28 22.71 -13.00
CA GLY A 15 7.82 21.54 -12.25
C GLY A 15 6.53 21.90 -11.49
N GLN A 16 5.60 20.97 -11.41
CA GLN A 16 4.35 21.19 -10.67
C GLN A 16 4.66 21.62 -9.23
N ARG A 17 3.89 22.57 -8.74
CA ARG A 17 4.07 23.15 -7.39
C ARG A 17 3.16 22.43 -6.40
N VAL A 18 3.73 22.00 -5.29
CA VAL A 18 3.00 21.34 -4.21
C VAL A 18 3.22 22.04 -2.88
N ARG A 19 2.15 22.18 -2.11
CA ARG A 19 2.20 22.61 -0.70
C ARG A 19 1.72 21.47 0.19
N VAL A 20 2.48 21.17 1.23
CA VAL A 20 2.15 20.13 2.20
C VAL A 20 1.72 20.80 3.51
N VAL A 21 0.52 20.46 3.99
CA VAL A 21 -0.05 20.89 5.25
C VAL A 21 0.09 19.78 6.28
N GLY A 22 0.88 20.00 7.33
CA GLY A 22 1.21 19.01 8.36
C GLY A 22 2.65 18.51 8.22
N PRO A 23 3.65 19.13 8.93
CA PRO A 23 5.06 18.73 8.87
C PRO A 23 5.38 17.53 9.76
N GLY A 24 4.46 16.57 9.85
CA GLY A 24 4.65 15.29 10.52
C GLY A 24 5.43 14.29 9.66
N ARG A 25 5.57 13.03 10.14
CA ARG A 25 6.30 11.97 9.43
C ARG A 25 5.85 11.79 7.99
N ALA A 26 4.54 11.70 7.75
CA ALA A 26 4.00 11.54 6.40
C ALA A 26 4.26 12.80 5.53
N GLY A 27 3.97 13.99 6.05
CA GLY A 27 4.14 15.23 5.28
C GLY A 27 5.59 15.51 4.90
N THR A 28 6.54 15.30 5.82
CA THR A 28 7.98 15.45 5.51
C THR A 28 8.48 14.39 4.54
N SER A 29 7.99 13.13 4.64
CA SER A 29 8.34 12.07 3.70
C SER A 29 7.85 12.39 2.28
N PHE A 30 6.60 12.83 2.13
CA PHE A 30 6.06 13.22 0.83
C PHE A 30 6.76 14.46 0.26
N ALA A 31 7.01 15.47 1.08
CA ALA A 31 7.75 16.67 0.64
C ALA A 31 9.13 16.32 0.10
N THR A 32 9.89 15.46 0.80
CA THR A 32 11.22 15.01 0.38
C THR A 32 11.15 14.16 -0.89
N ALA A 33 10.22 13.18 -0.96
CA ALA A 33 10.08 12.31 -2.11
C ALA A 33 9.68 13.08 -3.38
N LEU A 34 8.72 14.01 -3.27
CA LEU A 34 8.27 14.83 -4.38
C LEU A 34 9.34 15.82 -4.85
N ALA A 35 10.09 16.44 -3.94
CA ALA A 35 11.23 17.28 -4.29
C ALA A 35 12.28 16.49 -5.10
N THR A 36 12.58 15.26 -4.67
CA THR A 36 13.49 14.34 -5.39
C THR A 36 12.96 13.93 -6.75
N ALA A 37 11.63 13.81 -6.88
CA ALA A 37 10.95 13.50 -8.14
C ALA A 37 10.79 14.73 -9.07
N GLY A 38 11.31 15.91 -8.70
CA GLY A 38 11.31 17.11 -9.53
C GLY A 38 10.13 18.06 -9.31
N TRP A 39 9.31 17.83 -8.28
CA TRP A 39 8.26 18.78 -7.88
C TRP A 39 8.85 19.97 -7.15
N ARG A 40 8.27 21.14 -7.36
CA ARG A 40 8.58 22.31 -6.56
C ARG A 40 7.78 22.31 -5.28
N VAL A 41 8.43 21.90 -4.19
CA VAL A 41 7.81 21.85 -2.87
C VAL A 41 7.90 23.23 -2.20
N GLU A 42 6.74 23.81 -1.90
CA GLU A 42 6.65 25.07 -1.13
C GLU A 42 6.93 24.80 0.36
N PRO A 43 7.25 25.82 1.16
CA PRO A 43 7.42 25.64 2.59
C PRO A 43 6.23 24.90 3.23
N LEU A 44 6.51 23.95 4.11
CA LEU A 44 5.50 23.15 4.79
C LEU A 44 4.68 24.04 5.73
N VAL A 45 3.36 23.85 5.73
CA VAL A 45 2.43 24.57 6.59
C VAL A 45 2.24 23.79 7.90
N GLY A 46 2.65 24.39 9.01
CA GLY A 46 2.54 23.81 10.36
C GLY A 46 1.23 24.19 11.06
N ARG A 47 1.07 23.72 12.30
CA ARG A 47 -0.16 23.93 13.09
C ARG A 47 -0.48 25.42 13.36
N SER A 48 0.53 26.27 13.46
CA SER A 48 0.37 27.70 13.79
C SER A 48 0.32 28.60 12.57
N ASP A 49 0.50 28.02 11.37
CA ASP A 49 0.50 28.79 10.14
C ASP A 49 -0.92 28.92 9.58
N PRO A 50 -1.25 30.04 8.92
CA PRO A 50 -2.54 30.19 8.26
C PRO A 50 -2.66 29.23 7.08
N VAL A 51 -3.81 28.54 6.96
CA VAL A 51 -4.06 27.56 5.90
C VAL A 51 -5.03 28.06 4.83
N ASP A 52 -5.72 29.16 5.06
CA ASP A 52 -6.72 29.72 4.14
C ASP A 52 -6.18 29.84 2.71
N ARG A 53 -4.97 30.33 2.55
CA ARG A 53 -4.33 30.49 1.24
C ARG A 53 -3.48 29.29 0.78
N ALA A 54 -3.61 28.14 1.41
CA ALA A 54 -2.76 26.99 1.09
C ALA A 54 -2.91 26.51 -0.37
N ALA A 55 -4.07 26.70 -1.00
CA ALA A 55 -4.33 26.35 -2.39
C ALA A 55 -3.90 27.41 -3.42
N HIS A 56 -3.47 28.61 -2.97
CA HIS A 56 -3.06 29.67 -3.89
C HIS A 56 -1.65 29.43 -4.42
N ASP A 57 -1.45 29.73 -5.69
CA ASP A 57 -0.14 29.67 -6.39
C ASP A 57 0.52 28.28 -6.37
N VAL A 58 -0.25 27.19 -6.25
CA VAL A 58 0.20 25.80 -6.32
C VAL A 58 -0.76 24.97 -7.17
N ASP A 59 -0.28 23.87 -7.71
CA ASP A 59 -1.10 22.91 -8.48
C ASP A 59 -1.75 21.87 -7.57
N LEU A 60 -1.16 21.67 -6.37
CA LEU A 60 -1.52 20.61 -5.43
C LEU A 60 -1.34 21.07 -3.98
N VAL A 61 -2.32 20.72 -3.16
CA VAL A 61 -2.19 20.69 -1.69
C VAL A 61 -2.28 19.26 -1.20
N ILE A 62 -1.34 18.83 -0.37
CA ILE A 62 -1.40 17.55 0.36
C ILE A 62 -1.65 17.82 1.84
N ILE A 63 -2.78 17.35 2.36
CA ILE A 63 -3.11 17.41 3.79
C ILE A 63 -2.56 16.13 4.46
N ALA A 64 -1.52 16.32 5.28
CA ALA A 64 -0.81 15.27 6.01
C ALA A 64 -0.93 15.45 7.54
N THR A 65 -2.04 16.02 7.98
CA THR A 65 -2.38 16.20 9.41
C THR A 65 -2.95 14.89 9.99
N PRO A 66 -3.07 14.76 11.33
CA PRO A 66 -3.82 13.66 11.92
C PRO A 66 -5.24 13.58 11.37
N ASP A 67 -5.78 12.37 11.23
CA ASP A 67 -7.08 12.09 10.60
C ASP A 67 -8.22 12.95 11.14
N VAL A 68 -8.25 13.16 12.45
CA VAL A 68 -9.27 13.96 13.14
C VAL A 68 -9.26 15.45 12.74
N ALA A 69 -8.15 15.95 12.19
CA ALA A 69 -8.00 17.33 11.79
C ALA A 69 -8.20 17.56 10.28
N ILE A 70 -8.23 16.49 9.46
CA ILE A 70 -8.26 16.62 7.99
C ILE A 70 -9.47 17.43 7.51
N ALA A 71 -10.67 17.12 8.02
CA ALA A 71 -11.89 17.81 7.62
C ALA A 71 -11.89 19.30 7.98
N GLU A 72 -11.41 19.64 9.18
CA GLU A 72 -11.29 21.02 9.65
C GLU A 72 -10.27 21.80 8.82
N VAL A 73 -9.09 21.20 8.59
CA VAL A 73 -8.04 21.82 7.76
C VAL A 73 -8.51 22.00 6.32
N ALA A 74 -9.15 20.99 5.74
CA ALA A 74 -9.68 21.10 4.38
C ALA A 74 -10.73 22.22 4.27
N ALA A 75 -11.64 22.33 5.24
CA ALA A 75 -12.67 23.37 5.27
C ALA A 75 -12.09 24.80 5.48
N ALA A 76 -10.91 24.91 6.07
CA ALA A 76 -10.24 26.21 6.27
C ALA A 76 -9.42 26.66 5.05
N ILE A 77 -9.19 25.79 4.06
CA ILE A 77 -8.49 26.13 2.81
C ILE A 77 -9.48 26.77 1.84
N ASP A 78 -9.21 28.00 1.39
CA ASP A 78 -9.99 28.67 0.35
C ASP A 78 -9.96 27.86 -0.95
N PRO A 79 -11.11 27.47 -1.53
CA PRO A 79 -11.13 26.70 -2.76
C PRO A 79 -10.54 27.46 -3.96
N VAL A 80 -9.66 26.81 -4.71
CA VAL A 80 -9.09 27.30 -5.98
C VAL A 80 -9.33 26.27 -7.06
N ASP A 81 -10.09 26.62 -8.11
CA ASP A 81 -10.53 25.69 -9.17
C ASP A 81 -9.41 24.92 -9.86
N GLY A 82 -8.24 25.53 -10.00
CA GLY A 82 -7.06 24.96 -10.65
C GLY A 82 -6.24 24.03 -9.74
N THR A 83 -6.41 24.10 -8.43
CA THR A 83 -5.59 23.39 -7.44
C THR A 83 -6.30 22.13 -6.97
N ALA A 84 -5.62 21.00 -6.99
CA ALA A 84 -6.09 19.76 -6.38
C ALA A 84 -5.80 19.75 -4.87
N VAL A 85 -6.72 19.18 -4.08
CA VAL A 85 -6.55 18.99 -2.64
C VAL A 85 -6.67 17.50 -2.31
N LEU A 86 -5.58 16.90 -1.89
CA LEU A 86 -5.51 15.49 -1.51
C LEU A 86 -5.21 15.35 -0.02
N HIS A 87 -5.63 14.23 0.59
CA HIS A 87 -5.15 13.84 1.91
C HIS A 87 -4.53 12.44 1.92
N LEU A 88 -3.75 12.13 2.97
CA LEU A 88 -2.97 10.89 3.06
C LEU A 88 -3.60 9.83 3.97
N SER A 89 -4.77 10.07 4.57
CA SER A 89 -5.38 9.14 5.50
C SER A 89 -5.85 7.87 4.82
N GLY A 90 -5.47 6.72 5.36
CA GLY A 90 -6.01 5.43 4.97
C GLY A 90 -7.37 5.11 5.60
N ALA A 91 -7.72 5.78 6.70
CA ALA A 91 -8.98 5.55 7.41
C ALA A 91 -10.16 6.31 6.79
N LEU A 92 -9.88 7.44 6.10
CA LEU A 92 -10.89 8.32 5.55
C LEU A 92 -10.97 8.18 4.02
N GLY A 93 -12.18 8.07 3.50
CA GLY A 93 -12.44 8.19 2.06
C GLY A 93 -12.35 9.66 1.60
N PRO A 94 -12.73 9.99 0.35
CA PRO A 94 -12.54 11.33 -0.23
C PRO A 94 -13.43 12.42 0.38
N ARG A 95 -14.46 12.08 1.15
CA ARG A 95 -15.47 13.02 1.69
C ARG A 95 -14.92 14.25 2.39
N PRO A 96 -13.86 14.16 3.24
CA PRO A 96 -13.35 15.34 3.94
C PRO A 96 -12.89 16.48 3.04
N VAL A 97 -12.47 16.18 1.81
CA VAL A 97 -11.96 17.14 0.82
C VAL A 97 -12.91 17.36 -0.36
N ALA A 98 -14.10 16.75 -0.36
CA ALA A 98 -15.04 16.74 -1.50
C ALA A 98 -15.66 18.11 -1.85
N HIS A 99 -15.51 19.14 -1.00
CA HIS A 99 -15.94 20.49 -1.32
C HIS A 99 -14.94 21.24 -2.23
N HIS A 100 -13.72 20.73 -2.39
CA HIS A 100 -12.80 21.20 -3.40
C HIS A 100 -13.12 20.55 -4.75
N ARG A 101 -13.11 21.33 -5.82
CA ARG A 101 -13.46 20.85 -7.17
C ARG A 101 -12.55 19.70 -7.63
N ARG A 102 -11.25 19.81 -7.36
CA ARG A 102 -10.25 18.80 -7.63
C ARG A 102 -9.79 18.22 -6.30
N HIS A 103 -10.16 16.99 -6.02
CA HIS A 103 -9.90 16.37 -4.72
C HIS A 103 -9.66 14.86 -4.83
N GLY A 104 -9.14 14.28 -3.76
CA GLY A 104 -8.94 12.83 -3.70
C GLY A 104 -8.17 12.37 -2.47
N VAL A 105 -7.85 11.10 -2.49
CA VAL A 105 -7.03 10.43 -1.46
C VAL A 105 -5.79 9.84 -2.11
N LEU A 106 -4.66 9.96 -1.43
CA LEU A 106 -3.38 9.39 -1.82
C LEU A 106 -2.80 8.66 -0.59
N HIS A 107 -3.24 7.43 -0.35
CA HIS A 107 -2.81 6.67 0.83
C HIS A 107 -1.67 5.71 0.50
N PRO A 108 -0.44 5.93 1.00
CA PRO A 108 0.69 5.01 0.79
C PRO A 108 0.54 3.75 1.67
N LEU A 109 0.64 2.57 1.07
CA LEU A 109 0.62 1.28 1.79
C LEU A 109 2.01 0.95 2.36
N VAL A 110 2.59 1.91 3.08
CA VAL A 110 3.88 1.75 3.76
C VAL A 110 3.87 2.43 5.13
N ALA A 111 4.64 1.89 6.07
CA ALA A 111 4.91 2.58 7.33
C ALA A 111 5.94 3.69 7.09
N LEU A 112 5.60 4.93 7.42
CA LEU A 112 6.46 6.10 7.27
C LEU A 112 7.14 6.43 8.61
N PRO A 113 8.46 6.16 8.75
CA PRO A 113 9.18 6.47 9.99
C PRO A 113 9.42 7.98 10.14
N ASP A 114 10.47 8.50 9.55
CA ASP A 114 10.85 9.90 9.53
C ASP A 114 11.11 10.37 8.07
N GLY A 115 11.33 11.66 7.88
CA GLY A 115 11.33 12.31 6.57
C GLY A 115 12.13 11.59 5.48
N GLU A 116 13.45 11.39 5.66
CA GLU A 116 14.31 10.79 4.63
C GLU A 116 14.00 9.31 4.41
N ARG A 117 14.02 8.50 5.47
CA ARG A 117 13.69 7.07 5.36
C ARG A 117 12.26 6.83 4.90
N GLY A 118 11.35 7.74 5.25
CA GLY A 118 9.98 7.70 4.77
C GLY A 118 9.88 8.00 3.28
N ALA A 119 10.67 8.96 2.78
CA ALA A 119 10.74 9.29 1.36
C ALA A 119 11.22 8.10 0.52
N ASP A 120 12.28 7.42 0.96
CA ASP A 120 12.78 6.22 0.28
C ASP A 120 11.74 5.10 0.19
N ARG A 121 10.91 4.95 1.25
CA ARG A 121 9.84 3.94 1.29
C ARG A 121 8.65 4.28 0.38
N LEU A 122 8.48 5.53 -0.01
CA LEU A 122 7.44 5.93 -0.96
C LEU A 122 7.79 5.54 -2.40
N VAL A 123 9.08 5.44 -2.73
CA VAL A 123 9.53 5.03 -4.07
C VAL A 123 9.22 3.56 -4.31
N GLY A 124 8.48 3.26 -5.36
CA GLY A 124 8.06 1.90 -5.71
C GLY A 124 6.95 1.32 -4.82
N ALA A 125 6.37 2.11 -3.92
CA ALA A 125 5.32 1.65 -3.02
C ALA A 125 3.97 1.46 -3.73
N TRP A 126 3.06 0.74 -3.09
CA TRP A 126 1.65 0.70 -3.45
C TRP A 126 0.90 1.87 -2.81
N PHE A 127 -0.07 2.41 -3.55
CA PHE A 127 -0.93 3.50 -3.11
C PHE A 127 -2.39 3.18 -3.35
N GLY A 128 -3.22 3.39 -2.33
CA GLY A 128 -4.68 3.42 -2.46
C GLY A 128 -5.13 4.81 -2.90
N LEU A 129 -5.81 4.88 -4.04
CA LEU A 129 -6.41 6.09 -4.57
C LEU A 129 -7.94 5.97 -4.56
N ALA A 130 -8.64 7.08 -4.32
CA ALA A 130 -10.08 7.10 -4.54
C ALA A 130 -10.38 6.86 -6.03
N ALA A 131 -11.34 5.99 -6.34
CA ALA A 131 -11.64 5.59 -7.73
C ALA A 131 -12.11 6.75 -8.63
N ASP A 132 -12.73 7.76 -8.03
CA ASP A 132 -13.21 8.99 -8.66
C ASP A 132 -12.36 10.23 -8.30
N GLY A 133 -11.14 10.01 -7.78
CA GLY A 133 -10.22 11.05 -7.35
C GLY A 133 -9.57 11.82 -8.51
N ASP A 134 -8.92 12.94 -8.17
CA ASP A 134 -8.22 13.76 -9.17
C ASP A 134 -7.02 13.00 -9.78
N PRO A 135 -6.83 13.06 -11.11
CA PRO A 135 -5.74 12.37 -11.83
C PRO A 135 -4.33 12.75 -11.36
N VAL A 136 -4.16 13.86 -10.65
CA VAL A 136 -2.86 14.26 -10.08
C VAL A 136 -2.34 13.22 -9.09
N ALA A 137 -3.23 12.47 -8.42
CA ALA A 137 -2.83 11.39 -7.52
C ALA A 137 -2.09 10.27 -8.26
N GLU A 138 -2.60 9.83 -9.43
CA GLU A 138 -1.93 8.83 -10.28
C GLU A 138 -0.58 9.34 -10.78
N ARG A 139 -0.50 10.62 -11.15
CA ARG A 139 0.74 11.23 -11.57
C ARG A 139 1.80 11.20 -10.46
N ILE A 140 1.43 11.53 -9.23
CA ILE A 140 2.35 11.43 -8.09
C ILE A 140 2.87 10.01 -7.95
N VAL A 141 1.99 9.01 -8.03
CA VAL A 141 2.40 7.60 -7.93
C VAL A 141 3.36 7.22 -9.06
N ALA A 142 3.10 7.67 -10.29
CA ALA A 142 3.99 7.43 -11.43
C ALA A 142 5.37 8.09 -11.23
N ASP A 143 5.40 9.35 -10.78
CA ASP A 143 6.64 10.09 -10.50
C ASP A 143 7.46 9.43 -9.37
N LEU A 144 6.79 8.77 -8.42
CA LEU A 144 7.39 7.95 -7.36
C LEU A 144 7.67 6.50 -7.81
N ARG A 145 7.41 6.13 -9.08
CA ARG A 145 7.56 4.76 -9.62
C ARG A 145 6.76 3.73 -8.83
N GLY A 146 5.65 4.14 -8.24
CA GLY A 146 4.79 3.31 -7.40
C GLY A 146 3.72 2.55 -8.20
N HIS A 147 2.87 1.86 -7.46
CA HIS A 147 1.76 1.06 -7.97
C HIS A 147 0.43 1.59 -7.43
N VAL A 148 -0.62 1.51 -8.22
CA VAL A 148 -1.95 2.03 -7.86
C VAL A 148 -2.91 0.89 -7.57
N VAL A 149 -3.73 1.08 -6.53
CA VAL A 149 -4.98 0.35 -6.30
C VAL A 149 -6.11 1.38 -6.20
N HIS A 150 -7.07 1.32 -7.12
CA HIS A 150 -8.27 2.15 -7.06
C HIS A 150 -9.28 1.55 -6.09
N VAL A 151 -9.75 2.37 -5.14
CA VAL A 151 -10.66 1.95 -4.07
C VAL A 151 -11.95 2.76 -4.15
N ASP A 152 -13.07 2.09 -4.37
CA ASP A 152 -14.41 2.65 -4.23
C ASP A 152 -14.63 3.19 -2.80
N ASP A 153 -15.31 4.35 -2.64
CA ASP A 153 -15.59 4.95 -1.32
C ASP A 153 -16.29 3.94 -0.36
N ARG A 154 -17.24 3.15 -0.87
CA ARG A 154 -17.94 2.10 -0.10
C ARG A 154 -17.02 0.99 0.44
N HIS A 155 -15.84 0.79 -0.14
CA HIS A 155 -14.90 -0.25 0.25
C HIS A 155 -13.71 0.30 1.05
N TRP A 156 -13.61 1.61 1.23
CA TRP A 156 -12.47 2.28 1.83
C TRP A 156 -12.13 1.75 3.23
N THR A 157 -13.15 1.60 4.08
CA THR A 157 -12.97 1.05 5.43
C THR A 157 -12.42 -0.38 5.41
N ARG A 158 -12.88 -1.23 4.49
CA ARG A 158 -12.39 -2.61 4.35
C ARG A 158 -10.95 -2.65 3.82
N TYR A 159 -10.64 -1.81 2.85
CA TYR A 159 -9.29 -1.62 2.35
C TYR A 159 -8.33 -1.22 3.48
N HIS A 160 -8.68 -0.21 4.27
CA HIS A 160 -7.84 0.22 5.38
C HIS A 160 -7.72 -0.85 6.48
N ALA A 161 -8.79 -1.59 6.77
CA ALA A 161 -8.72 -2.71 7.70
C ALA A 161 -7.71 -3.78 7.26
N ALA A 162 -7.65 -4.10 5.95
CA ALA A 162 -6.65 -5.03 5.43
C ALA A 162 -5.22 -4.50 5.62
N ALA A 163 -4.99 -3.20 5.39
CA ALA A 163 -3.68 -2.57 5.64
C ALA A 163 -3.29 -2.60 7.13
N VAL A 164 -4.25 -2.34 8.03
CA VAL A 164 -4.03 -2.44 9.50
C VAL A 164 -3.69 -3.87 9.92
N ILE A 165 -4.37 -4.87 9.36
CA ILE A 165 -4.06 -6.29 9.64
C ILE A 165 -2.64 -6.61 9.21
N ALA A 166 -2.26 -6.23 7.98
CA ALA A 166 -0.94 -6.55 7.43
C ALA A 166 0.23 -5.82 8.13
N ALA A 167 -0.01 -4.66 8.73
CA ALA A 167 1.03 -3.86 9.36
C ALA A 167 0.90 -3.82 10.89
N ASN A 168 -0.17 -3.20 11.40
CA ASN A 168 -0.30 -2.93 12.85
C ASN A 168 -0.55 -4.20 13.66
N HIS A 169 -1.40 -5.12 13.16
CA HIS A 169 -1.66 -6.38 13.85
C HIS A 169 -0.44 -7.30 13.80
N LEU A 170 0.36 -7.27 12.72
CA LEU A 170 1.64 -7.98 12.69
C LEU A 170 2.58 -7.49 13.80
N VAL A 171 2.71 -6.17 14.00
CA VAL A 171 3.52 -5.61 15.09
C VAL A 171 2.99 -6.05 16.46
N ALA A 172 1.66 -6.04 16.66
CA ALA A 172 1.04 -6.49 17.90
C ALA A 172 1.30 -8.00 18.15
N LEU A 173 1.21 -8.83 17.11
CA LEU A 173 1.52 -10.26 17.15
C LEU A 173 2.97 -10.52 17.55
N LEU A 174 3.92 -9.78 16.97
CA LEU A 174 5.34 -9.89 17.32
C LEU A 174 5.60 -9.44 18.76
N GLY A 175 4.90 -8.42 19.25
CA GLY A 175 4.94 -8.02 20.67
C GLY A 175 4.37 -9.10 21.61
N GLN A 176 3.32 -9.83 21.20
CA GLN A 176 2.83 -11.00 21.93
C GLN A 176 3.89 -12.11 21.99
N ALA A 177 4.49 -12.44 20.83
CA ALA A 177 5.53 -13.45 20.75
C ALA A 177 6.75 -13.10 21.61
N GLU A 178 7.14 -11.81 21.66
CA GLU A 178 8.21 -11.32 22.53
C GLU A 178 7.89 -11.55 24.01
N ARG A 179 6.70 -11.17 24.49
CA ARG A 179 6.30 -11.35 25.90
C ARG A 179 6.31 -12.83 26.31
N VAL A 180 5.72 -13.68 25.48
CA VAL A 180 5.68 -15.14 25.72
C VAL A 180 7.09 -15.72 25.66
N GLY A 181 7.89 -15.36 24.65
CA GLY A 181 9.28 -15.83 24.49
C GLY A 181 10.18 -15.41 25.65
N ALA A 182 10.07 -14.17 26.12
CA ALA A 182 10.85 -13.67 27.25
C ALA A 182 10.61 -14.47 28.55
N SER A 183 9.40 -15.00 28.75
CA SER A 183 9.06 -15.82 29.91
C SER A 183 9.84 -17.14 29.99
N VAL A 184 10.41 -17.59 28.88
CA VAL A 184 11.22 -18.82 28.77
C VAL A 184 12.65 -18.54 28.30
N GLY A 185 13.07 -17.27 28.29
CA GLY A 185 14.45 -16.87 27.95
C GLY A 185 14.74 -16.84 26.44
N LEU A 186 13.70 -16.86 25.56
CA LEU A 186 13.87 -16.77 24.12
C LEU A 186 14.02 -15.28 23.70
N PRO A 187 15.14 -14.89 23.06
CA PRO A 187 15.39 -13.51 22.69
C PRO A 187 14.53 -13.10 21.46
N LEU A 188 14.19 -11.82 21.37
CA LEU A 188 13.42 -11.26 20.26
C LEU A 188 14.08 -11.53 18.89
N ASP A 189 15.40 -11.45 18.79
CA ASP A 189 16.13 -11.68 17.53
C ASP A 189 15.88 -13.06 16.93
N ALA A 190 15.75 -14.10 17.78
CA ALA A 190 15.40 -15.44 17.32
C ALA A 190 13.97 -15.50 16.74
N LEU A 191 13.02 -14.81 17.39
CA LEU A 191 11.64 -14.70 16.92
C LEU A 191 11.55 -13.88 15.62
N MET A 192 12.32 -12.81 15.51
CA MET A 192 12.38 -12.01 14.27
C MET A 192 12.93 -12.80 13.08
N GLY A 193 13.94 -13.65 13.30
CA GLY A 193 14.45 -14.56 12.27
C GLY A 193 13.39 -15.53 11.77
N LEU A 194 12.61 -16.12 12.69
CA LEU A 194 11.49 -17.01 12.36
C LEU A 194 10.39 -16.26 11.59
N ALA A 195 9.96 -15.09 12.05
CA ALA A 195 8.94 -14.27 11.40
C ALA A 195 9.35 -13.85 9.98
N ALA A 196 10.61 -13.45 9.78
CA ALA A 196 11.14 -13.11 8.47
C ALA A 196 11.14 -14.31 7.51
N GLY A 197 11.38 -15.54 8.01
CA GLY A 197 11.22 -16.78 7.25
C GLY A 197 9.77 -16.95 6.79
N SER A 198 8.83 -16.89 7.70
CA SER A 198 7.40 -17.03 7.40
C SER A 198 6.90 -16.00 6.40
N LEU A 199 7.37 -14.75 6.47
CA LEU A 199 7.02 -13.72 5.49
C LEU A 199 7.55 -14.02 4.09
N ARG A 200 8.77 -14.57 3.98
CA ARG A 200 9.31 -15.02 2.68
C ARG A 200 8.48 -16.16 2.11
N ASP A 201 8.16 -17.18 2.93
CA ASP A 201 7.37 -18.32 2.49
C ASP A 201 5.98 -17.86 1.98
N VAL A 202 5.32 -16.94 2.70
CA VAL A 202 4.04 -16.34 2.25
C VAL A 202 4.19 -15.61 0.90
N THR A 203 5.31 -14.92 0.69
CA THR A 203 5.57 -14.21 -0.56
C THR A 203 5.79 -15.17 -1.73
N GLU A 204 6.44 -16.31 -1.48
CA GLU A 204 6.80 -17.29 -2.52
C GLU A 204 5.65 -18.23 -2.88
N VAL A 205 4.90 -18.72 -1.89
CA VAL A 205 3.91 -19.78 -2.11
C VAL A 205 2.50 -19.43 -1.63
N GLY A 206 2.28 -18.22 -1.12
CA GLY A 206 1.00 -17.77 -0.57
C GLY A 206 0.71 -18.29 0.85
N PRO A 207 -0.28 -17.69 1.55
CA PRO A 207 -0.51 -17.95 2.97
C PRO A 207 -0.97 -19.40 3.27
N GLY A 208 -1.74 -20.02 2.41
CA GLY A 208 -2.22 -21.41 2.62
C GLY A 208 -1.09 -22.43 2.58
N ALA A 209 -0.24 -22.37 1.56
CA ALA A 209 0.88 -23.30 1.39
C ALA A 209 2.04 -23.02 2.38
N ALA A 210 2.20 -21.76 2.80
CA ALA A 210 3.20 -21.37 3.79
C ALA A 210 2.84 -21.78 5.22
N LEU A 211 1.57 -22.14 5.49
CA LEU A 211 1.13 -22.50 6.83
C LEU A 211 1.76 -23.82 7.29
N THR A 212 2.47 -23.78 8.42
CA THR A 212 3.07 -24.93 9.10
C THR A 212 2.56 -25.03 10.55
N GLY A 213 3.09 -25.97 11.31
CA GLY A 213 2.82 -26.09 12.73
C GLY A 213 1.63 -26.98 13.09
N PRO A 214 1.11 -26.94 14.33
CA PRO A 214 0.11 -27.88 14.81
C PRO A 214 -1.24 -27.72 14.10
N VAL A 215 -1.66 -26.49 13.78
CA VAL A 215 -2.95 -26.24 13.10
C VAL A 215 -2.94 -26.88 11.71
N SER A 216 -1.86 -26.72 10.93
CA SER A 216 -1.78 -27.28 9.57
C SER A 216 -1.84 -28.81 9.55
N ARG A 217 -1.49 -29.48 10.66
CA ARG A 217 -1.54 -30.93 10.80
C ARG A 217 -2.77 -31.46 11.55
N GLY A 218 -3.71 -30.55 11.94
CA GLY A 218 -4.87 -30.94 12.74
C GLY A 218 -4.54 -31.36 14.17
N ASP A 219 -3.34 -31.04 14.70
CA ASP A 219 -2.91 -31.41 16.05
C ASP A 219 -3.51 -30.47 17.10
N LEU A 220 -4.81 -30.61 17.32
CA LEU A 220 -5.56 -29.82 18.32
C LEU A 220 -5.07 -30.10 19.74
N GLY A 221 -4.49 -31.28 20.00
CA GLY A 221 -3.89 -31.61 21.30
C GLY A 221 -2.71 -30.71 21.63
N THR A 222 -1.85 -30.38 20.67
CA THR A 222 -0.76 -29.43 20.85
C THR A 222 -1.28 -28.01 21.01
N VAL A 223 -2.30 -27.59 20.24
CA VAL A 223 -2.96 -26.29 20.40
C VAL A 223 -3.50 -26.12 21.83
N GLN A 224 -4.14 -27.15 22.37
CA GLN A 224 -4.68 -27.11 23.73
C GLN A 224 -3.56 -26.99 24.78
N ARG A 225 -2.46 -27.78 24.65
CA ARG A 225 -1.29 -27.67 25.54
C ARG A 225 -0.67 -26.28 25.51
N HIS A 226 -0.61 -25.63 24.36
CA HIS A 226 -0.15 -24.24 24.27
C HIS A 226 -1.08 -23.29 25.03
N LEU A 227 -2.41 -23.41 24.85
CA LEU A 227 -3.39 -22.60 25.58
C LEU A 227 -3.29 -22.79 27.11
N ASP A 228 -3.05 -24.02 27.57
CA ASP A 228 -2.91 -24.32 29.01
C ASP A 228 -1.63 -23.70 29.58
N ALA A 229 -0.54 -23.68 28.83
CA ALA A 229 0.76 -23.14 29.24
C ALA A 229 0.85 -21.61 29.17
N LEU A 230 0.05 -20.96 28.28
CA LEU A 230 0.09 -19.52 28.10
C LEU A 230 -0.50 -18.77 29.31
N PRO A 231 0.02 -17.58 29.67
CA PRO A 231 -0.64 -16.63 30.56
C PRO A 231 -2.08 -16.35 30.10
N HIS A 232 -2.96 -16.10 31.07
CA HIS A 232 -4.41 -15.96 30.78
C HIS A 232 -4.71 -14.87 29.77
N ASP A 233 -4.04 -13.73 29.84
CA ASP A 233 -4.17 -12.56 28.98
C ASP A 233 -3.63 -12.76 27.55
N GLU A 234 -2.81 -13.80 27.31
CA GLU A 234 -2.30 -14.12 25.98
C GLU A 234 -3.11 -15.20 25.24
N ARG A 235 -4.05 -15.88 25.92
CA ARG A 235 -4.81 -17.03 25.36
C ARG A 235 -5.81 -16.65 24.30
N GLU A 236 -6.49 -15.51 24.47
CA GLU A 236 -7.55 -15.08 23.54
C GLU A 236 -6.97 -14.81 22.13
N ALA A 237 -5.90 -14.02 22.04
CA ALA A 237 -5.24 -13.73 20.78
C ALA A 237 -4.68 -15.00 20.13
N TYR A 238 -4.06 -15.90 20.92
CA TYR A 238 -3.55 -17.17 20.40
C TYR A 238 -4.67 -18.03 19.81
N ARG A 239 -5.82 -18.14 20.50
CA ARG A 239 -6.99 -18.90 20.01
C ARG A 239 -7.52 -18.31 18.72
N ALA A 240 -7.77 -17.00 18.69
CA ALA A 240 -8.31 -16.30 17.53
C ALA A 240 -7.40 -16.48 16.29
N LEU A 241 -6.08 -16.38 16.46
CA LEU A 241 -5.13 -16.59 15.37
C LEU A 241 -5.06 -18.05 14.93
N SER A 242 -5.19 -19.01 15.86
CA SER A 242 -5.27 -20.44 15.49
C SER A 242 -6.53 -20.75 14.66
N GLU A 243 -7.65 -20.11 14.97
CA GLU A 243 -8.88 -20.19 14.18
C GLU A 243 -8.72 -19.55 12.79
N GLN A 244 -8.02 -18.40 12.69
CA GLN A 244 -7.70 -17.82 11.38
C GLN A 244 -6.75 -18.71 10.58
N ALA A 245 -5.77 -19.33 11.21
CA ALA A 245 -4.86 -20.28 10.55
C ALA A 245 -5.64 -21.51 10.01
N ALA A 246 -6.62 -22.01 10.75
CA ALA A 246 -7.45 -23.13 10.31
C ALA A 246 -8.26 -22.80 9.02
N ARG A 247 -8.63 -21.55 8.81
CA ARG A 247 -9.33 -21.10 7.58
C ARG A 247 -8.44 -21.10 6.33
N LEU A 248 -7.13 -21.23 6.49
CA LEU A 248 -6.19 -21.35 5.37
C LEU A 248 -6.08 -22.79 4.85
N LEU A 249 -6.59 -23.75 5.60
CA LEU A 249 -6.58 -25.16 5.18
C LEU A 249 -7.64 -25.38 4.10
N PRO A 250 -7.37 -26.30 3.13
CA PRO A 250 -8.37 -26.68 2.17
C PRO A 250 -9.63 -27.19 2.88
N ASP A 251 -10.79 -26.82 2.37
CA ASP A 251 -12.04 -27.37 2.83
C ASP A 251 -12.06 -28.88 2.51
N PRO A 252 -12.15 -29.79 3.52
CA PRO A 252 -12.15 -31.22 3.27
C PRO A 252 -13.36 -31.67 2.45
N ASP A 253 -14.44 -30.88 2.41
CA ASP A 253 -15.66 -31.15 1.66
C ASP A 253 -15.71 -30.39 0.31
N ALA A 254 -14.72 -29.55 -0.01
CA ALA A 254 -14.62 -28.91 -1.30
C ALA A 254 -14.27 -29.94 -2.37
N ALA A 255 -15.12 -30.08 -3.38
CA ALA A 255 -14.79 -30.87 -4.58
C ALA A 255 -13.48 -30.35 -5.19
N PRO A 256 -12.57 -31.23 -5.66
CA PRO A 256 -11.31 -30.76 -6.26
C PRO A 256 -11.62 -29.79 -7.41
N ASP A 257 -11.01 -28.62 -7.35
CA ASP A 257 -11.20 -27.55 -8.34
C ASP A 257 -10.70 -28.05 -9.70
N ALA A 258 -11.62 -28.44 -10.58
CA ALA A 258 -11.33 -28.95 -11.92
C ALA A 258 -10.76 -27.85 -12.87
N ALA A 259 -10.51 -26.65 -12.34
CA ALA A 259 -10.07 -25.48 -13.11
C ALA A 259 -8.54 -25.26 -13.12
N ALA A 260 -7.75 -26.03 -12.36
CA ALA A 260 -6.30 -25.81 -12.28
C ALA A 260 -5.50 -26.43 -13.45
N ASP A 261 -6.13 -27.23 -14.32
CA ASP A 261 -5.47 -27.95 -15.43
C ASP A 261 -6.04 -27.60 -16.83
N ALA A 262 -6.89 -26.60 -16.92
CA ALA A 262 -7.32 -26.10 -18.22
C ALA A 262 -6.22 -25.17 -18.79
N ALA A 263 -5.40 -25.72 -19.69
CA ALA A 263 -4.64 -24.90 -20.63
C ALA A 263 -5.62 -23.93 -21.33
N PRO A 264 -5.26 -22.67 -21.55
CA PRO A 264 -6.13 -21.74 -22.27
C PRO A 264 -6.50 -22.34 -23.62
N ASP A 265 -7.80 -22.37 -23.91
CA ASP A 265 -8.30 -22.78 -25.24
C ASP A 265 -7.52 -21.99 -26.31
N PRO A 266 -7.02 -22.67 -27.35
CA PRO A 266 -6.35 -21.96 -28.44
C PRO A 266 -7.35 -20.99 -29.08
N ASP A 267 -6.92 -19.73 -29.20
CA ASP A 267 -7.67 -18.66 -29.85
C ASP A 267 -8.07 -19.12 -31.26
N PRO A 268 -9.37 -19.26 -31.58
CA PRO A 268 -9.82 -19.71 -32.91
C PRO A 268 -9.51 -18.71 -34.03
N ASP A 269 -9.10 -17.48 -33.69
CA ASP A 269 -8.76 -16.40 -34.63
C ASP A 269 -7.25 -16.12 -34.71
N ALA A 270 -6.38 -16.97 -34.11
CA ALA A 270 -4.94 -16.82 -34.23
C ALA A 270 -4.48 -17.22 -35.63
N ASP A 271 -3.96 -16.24 -36.39
CA ASP A 271 -3.29 -16.50 -37.68
C ASP A 271 -2.15 -17.53 -37.50
N PRO A 272 -2.03 -18.54 -38.37
CA PRO A 272 -0.95 -19.54 -38.27
C PRO A 272 0.40 -18.87 -38.49
N ASP A 273 1.31 -19.10 -37.54
CA ASP A 273 2.70 -18.65 -37.60
C ASP A 273 3.37 -19.25 -38.85
N PRO A 274 3.82 -18.42 -39.82
CA PRO A 274 4.39 -18.90 -41.09
C PRO A 274 5.77 -19.56 -40.93
N ASP A 275 6.39 -19.54 -39.75
CA ASP A 275 7.75 -20.05 -39.50
C ASP A 275 7.79 -21.41 -38.74
N LEU A 276 6.64 -22.09 -38.55
CA LEU A 276 6.67 -23.42 -37.95
C LEU A 276 7.08 -24.48 -38.97
N PRO A 277 8.09 -25.33 -38.70
CA PRO A 277 8.49 -26.41 -39.61
C PRO A 277 7.38 -27.47 -39.73
N VAL A 278 7.00 -27.77 -40.93
CA VAL A 278 6.03 -28.83 -41.27
C VAL A 278 6.64 -30.20 -40.93
N PRO A 279 6.00 -31.08 -40.15
CA PRO A 279 6.51 -32.39 -39.90
C PRO A 279 6.43 -33.24 -41.19
N ASP A 280 7.56 -33.83 -41.61
CA ASP A 280 7.66 -34.76 -42.72
C ASP A 280 6.78 -35.99 -42.45
N LEU A 281 5.73 -36.16 -43.24
CA LEU A 281 4.98 -37.41 -43.32
C LEU A 281 5.74 -38.40 -44.21
N GLU A 282 6.62 -39.20 -43.59
CA GLU A 282 7.16 -40.38 -44.28
C GLU A 282 6.03 -41.42 -44.41
N THR A 283 5.72 -41.71 -45.67
CA THR A 283 4.87 -42.80 -46.12
C THR A 283 5.57 -44.12 -45.86
N SER A 284 5.05 -44.96 -44.96
CA SER A 284 5.40 -46.37 -44.87
C SER A 284 4.46 -47.20 -45.77
N THR A 285 5.08 -47.80 -46.78
CA THR A 285 4.55 -48.95 -47.55
C THR A 285 4.54 -50.23 -46.72
#